data_fea89ee913027a81ea6468e35f9fc558
#
_entry.id   fea89ee913027a81ea6468e35f9fc558
#
_cell.length_a   1.000
_cell.length_b   1.000
_cell.length_c   1.000
_cell.angle_alpha   90.00
_cell.angle_beta   90.00
_cell.angle_gamma   90.00
#
_symmetry.space_group_name_H-M   'P 1'
#
loop_
_entity.id
_entity.type
_entity.pdbx_description
1 polymer ?
#
loop_
_entity_poly.entity_id
_entity_poly.type
_entity_poly.pdbx_seq_one_letter_code
_entity_poly.pdbx_strand_id
1 'polypeptide(L)'
;DTMTAAMTKKQTLAWLRNISGDMASATLARLERDLPWYKDMPPSRRSAVGMVAQAGITSFISWYESPESTPWVASDVFGMAPRELLRSVSLQQTLQLIKVTVEVVEDYLKDAPHELREGILHYSRDIAFAAADVYARAAEARGLWDARLEALVVDSILSGEYDQELPSRIAALGWTGHGEVCVIVGTSPRMVDVDAIRRTARHHNTDVLVGVQGNRLVVVVGRRIDEDTSHDVEPLDDIARALDDSFGPGTYVVGPAVPAVVDAVKSAKAAL
;
A
#
# COMPACT_ATOMS: atom_id res chain seq x y z
N ASP A 1 -10.17 2.12 -48.71
CA ASP A 1 -11.38 2.97 -48.83
C ASP A 1 -12.70 2.20 -48.79
N THR A 2 -13.00 1.37 -47.77
CA THR A 2 -14.36 0.80 -47.69
C THR A 2 -14.66 0.18 -46.33
N MET A 3 -14.41 0.83 -45.20
CA MET A 3 -14.91 0.36 -43.91
C MET A 3 -15.57 1.42 -43.05
N THR A 4 -16.12 2.46 -43.70
CA THR A 4 -16.89 3.55 -43.02
C THR A 4 -18.39 3.39 -43.25
N ALA A 5 -18.86 2.19 -43.56
CA ALA A 5 -20.32 1.92 -43.50
C ALA A 5 -20.67 1.74 -42.01
N ALA A 6 -21.69 2.49 -41.54
CA ALA A 6 -22.15 2.48 -40.16
C ALA A 6 -22.48 1.02 -39.68
N MET A 7 -21.50 0.39 -39.06
CA MET A 7 -21.73 -0.91 -38.40
C MET A 7 -22.80 -0.72 -37.33
N THR A 8 -23.76 -1.61 -37.27
CA THR A 8 -24.71 -1.63 -36.15
C THR A 8 -23.99 -2.01 -34.87
N LYS A 9 -24.47 -1.56 -33.72
CA LYS A 9 -23.90 -1.92 -32.40
C LYS A 9 -23.67 -3.43 -32.25
N LYS A 10 -24.61 -4.25 -32.74
CA LYS A 10 -24.51 -5.71 -32.75
C LYS A 10 -23.33 -6.23 -33.59
N GLN A 11 -23.11 -5.66 -34.75
CA GLN A 11 -21.99 -6.01 -35.62
C GLN A 11 -20.65 -5.57 -34.99
N THR A 12 -20.60 -4.41 -34.40
CA THR A 12 -19.43 -3.91 -33.66
C THR A 12 -19.06 -4.81 -32.49
N LEU A 13 -20.04 -5.26 -31.70
CA LEU A 13 -19.83 -6.18 -30.60
C LEU A 13 -19.34 -7.56 -31.08
N ALA A 14 -19.91 -8.11 -32.15
CA ALA A 14 -19.47 -9.37 -32.72
C ALA A 14 -18.01 -9.27 -33.20
N TRP A 15 -17.67 -8.18 -33.88
CA TRP A 15 -16.29 -7.89 -34.31
C TRP A 15 -15.34 -7.77 -33.12
N LEU A 16 -15.67 -6.97 -32.09
CA LEU A 16 -14.86 -6.84 -30.87
C LEU A 16 -14.58 -8.18 -30.20
N ARG A 17 -15.61 -9.01 -30.07
CA ARG A 17 -15.46 -10.35 -29.47
C ARG A 17 -14.53 -11.24 -30.32
N ASN A 18 -14.59 -11.10 -31.63
CA ASN A 18 -13.72 -11.86 -32.52
C ASN A 18 -12.23 -11.45 -32.40
N ILE A 19 -11.94 -10.16 -32.24
CA ILE A 19 -10.56 -9.65 -32.12
C ILE A 19 -10.05 -9.61 -30.68
N SER A 20 -10.85 -9.93 -29.70
CA SER A 20 -10.49 -9.83 -28.27
C SER A 20 -9.27 -10.68 -27.89
N GLY A 21 -9.17 -11.88 -28.46
CA GLY A 21 -8.03 -12.77 -28.27
C GLY A 21 -6.72 -12.20 -28.85
N ASP A 22 -6.80 -11.57 -30.02
CA ASP A 22 -5.66 -10.93 -30.66
C ASP A 22 -5.21 -9.69 -29.87
N MET A 23 -6.17 -8.88 -29.42
CA MET A 23 -5.89 -7.74 -28.52
C MET A 23 -5.19 -8.20 -27.22
N ALA A 24 -5.68 -9.27 -26.60
CA ALA A 24 -5.08 -9.84 -25.40
C ALA A 24 -3.64 -10.31 -25.65
N SER A 25 -3.42 -11.04 -26.73
CA SER A 25 -2.08 -11.54 -27.11
C SER A 25 -1.12 -10.39 -27.42
N ALA A 26 -1.58 -9.37 -28.16
CA ALA A 26 -0.80 -8.17 -28.47
C ALA A 26 -0.47 -7.37 -27.20
N THR A 27 -1.41 -7.30 -26.24
CA THR A 27 -1.18 -6.67 -24.94
C THR A 27 -0.05 -7.37 -24.17
N LEU A 28 -0.10 -8.69 -24.05
CA LEU A 28 0.95 -9.45 -23.36
C LEU A 28 2.33 -9.26 -24.00
N ALA A 29 2.40 -9.29 -25.32
CA ALA A 29 3.64 -9.05 -26.06
C ALA A 29 4.18 -7.63 -25.82
N ARG A 30 3.30 -6.64 -25.76
CA ARG A 30 3.68 -5.25 -25.52
C ARG A 30 4.11 -5.00 -24.08
N LEU A 31 3.43 -5.61 -23.09
CA LEU A 31 3.84 -5.58 -21.68
C LEU A 31 5.26 -6.14 -21.49
N GLU A 32 5.55 -7.27 -22.11
CA GLU A 32 6.86 -7.91 -22.01
C GLU A 32 7.97 -7.07 -22.67
N ARG A 33 7.65 -6.37 -23.75
CA ARG A 33 8.59 -5.50 -24.46
C ARG A 33 8.83 -4.17 -23.73
N ASP A 34 7.77 -3.53 -23.23
CA ASP A 34 7.80 -2.13 -22.82
C ASP A 34 7.94 -1.94 -21.29
N LEU A 35 7.66 -3.01 -20.49
CA LEU A 35 7.71 -2.96 -19.03
C LEU A 35 8.76 -3.92 -18.46
N PRO A 36 9.97 -3.43 -18.13
CA PRO A 36 11.04 -4.27 -17.56
C PRO A 36 10.59 -5.03 -16.30
N TRP A 37 9.87 -4.37 -15.39
CA TRP A 37 9.36 -5.00 -14.18
C TRP A 37 8.42 -6.18 -14.46
N TYR A 38 7.64 -6.14 -15.55
CA TYR A 38 6.78 -7.25 -15.95
C TYR A 38 7.60 -8.43 -16.49
N LYS A 39 8.60 -8.14 -17.30
CA LYS A 39 9.53 -9.15 -17.86
C LYS A 39 10.29 -9.89 -16.77
N ASP A 40 10.72 -9.17 -15.71
CA ASP A 40 11.51 -9.71 -14.61
C ASP A 40 10.66 -10.46 -13.56
N MET A 41 9.33 -10.44 -13.68
CA MET A 41 8.44 -11.18 -12.81
C MET A 41 8.56 -12.69 -12.96
N PRO A 42 8.37 -13.46 -11.87
CA PRO A 42 8.19 -14.91 -11.95
C PRO A 42 7.03 -15.28 -12.89
N PRO A 43 7.12 -16.41 -13.65
CA PRO A 43 6.11 -16.80 -14.64
C PRO A 43 4.68 -16.87 -14.10
N SER A 44 4.50 -17.36 -12.87
CA SER A 44 3.19 -17.44 -12.23
C SER A 44 2.54 -16.06 -12.00
N ARG A 45 3.34 -15.06 -11.61
CA ARG A 45 2.87 -13.68 -11.43
C ARG A 45 2.60 -13.00 -12.77
N ARG A 46 3.45 -13.24 -13.78
CA ARG A 46 3.20 -12.74 -15.15
C ARG A 46 1.88 -13.25 -15.70
N SER A 47 1.59 -14.53 -15.51
CA SER A 47 0.30 -15.11 -15.92
C SER A 47 -0.89 -14.46 -15.19
N ALA A 48 -0.76 -14.19 -13.90
CA ALA A 48 -1.82 -13.51 -13.13
C ALA A 48 -2.05 -12.07 -13.61
N VAL A 49 -0.97 -11.31 -13.88
CA VAL A 49 -1.08 -9.95 -14.46
C VAL A 49 -1.69 -10.00 -15.85
N GLY A 50 -1.31 -10.99 -16.67
CA GLY A 50 -1.89 -11.20 -18.00
C GLY A 50 -3.38 -11.48 -17.98
N MET A 51 -3.85 -12.27 -17.00
CA MET A 51 -5.29 -12.53 -16.81
C MET A 51 -6.05 -11.24 -16.43
N VAL A 52 -5.45 -10.36 -15.63
CA VAL A 52 -6.05 -9.06 -15.30
C VAL A 52 -6.18 -8.17 -16.52
N ALA A 53 -5.15 -8.11 -17.39
CA ALA A 53 -5.21 -7.36 -18.64
C ALA A 53 -6.29 -7.90 -19.58
N GLN A 54 -6.38 -9.22 -19.71
CA GLN A 54 -7.43 -9.88 -20.51
C GLN A 54 -8.83 -9.63 -19.94
N ALA A 55 -8.97 -9.69 -18.61
CA ALA A 55 -10.24 -9.35 -17.94
C ALA A 55 -10.64 -7.90 -18.21
N GLY A 56 -9.67 -6.96 -18.25
CA GLY A 56 -9.91 -5.57 -18.62
C GLY A 56 -10.48 -5.41 -20.03
N ILE A 57 -9.95 -6.13 -21.02
CA ILE A 57 -10.44 -6.12 -22.40
C ILE A 57 -11.86 -6.70 -22.46
N THR A 58 -12.10 -7.83 -21.80
CA THR A 58 -13.43 -8.48 -21.76
C THR A 58 -14.44 -7.58 -21.06
N SER A 59 -14.08 -6.95 -19.96
CA SER A 59 -14.93 -6.03 -19.21
C SER A 59 -15.24 -4.77 -20.04
N PHE A 60 -14.31 -4.25 -20.84
CA PHE A 60 -14.59 -3.16 -21.79
C PHE A 60 -15.67 -3.53 -22.78
N ILE A 61 -15.62 -4.73 -23.36
CA ILE A 61 -16.64 -5.19 -24.31
C ILE A 61 -18.00 -5.28 -23.66
N SER A 62 -18.09 -5.83 -22.44
CA SER A 62 -19.32 -5.91 -21.66
C SER A 62 -19.87 -4.53 -21.28
N TRP A 63 -18.99 -3.61 -20.90
CA TRP A 63 -19.37 -2.24 -20.60
C TRP A 63 -19.92 -1.52 -21.85
N TYR A 64 -19.28 -1.69 -23.00
CA TYR A 64 -19.75 -1.11 -24.27
C TYR A 64 -21.11 -1.68 -24.69
N GLU A 65 -21.38 -2.97 -24.39
CA GLU A 65 -22.69 -3.60 -24.65
C GLU A 65 -23.80 -2.94 -23.82
N SER A 66 -23.54 -2.70 -22.53
CA SER A 66 -24.53 -2.20 -21.56
C SER A 66 -23.89 -1.25 -20.54
N PRO A 67 -23.60 0.01 -20.91
CA PRO A 67 -22.90 0.96 -20.03
C PRO A 67 -23.64 1.24 -18.72
N GLU A 68 -24.97 1.21 -18.72
CA GLU A 68 -25.79 1.55 -17.56
C GLU A 68 -26.01 0.39 -16.59
N SER A 69 -25.82 -0.86 -17.05
CA SER A 69 -26.06 -2.06 -16.25
C SER A 69 -24.81 -2.65 -15.61
N THR A 70 -23.64 -2.06 -15.84
CA THR A 70 -22.38 -2.56 -15.28
C THR A 70 -22.03 -1.74 -14.04
N PRO A 71 -22.42 -2.19 -12.82
CA PRO A 71 -22.33 -1.32 -11.64
C PRO A 71 -20.89 -1.04 -11.17
N TRP A 72 -19.88 -1.80 -11.58
CA TRP A 72 -18.50 -1.56 -11.11
C TRP A 72 -17.47 -2.35 -11.93
N VAL A 73 -16.85 -1.66 -12.86
CA VAL A 73 -15.67 -2.09 -13.62
C VAL A 73 -14.55 -2.63 -12.69
N ALA A 74 -14.43 -2.06 -11.49
CA ALA A 74 -13.42 -2.47 -10.51
C ALA A 74 -13.62 -3.89 -9.99
N SER A 75 -14.86 -4.34 -9.73
CA SER A 75 -15.11 -5.68 -9.20
C SER A 75 -14.85 -6.76 -10.23
N ASP A 76 -15.09 -6.46 -11.50
CA ASP A 76 -14.92 -7.42 -12.58
C ASP A 76 -13.46 -7.61 -12.97
N VAL A 77 -12.67 -6.52 -12.97
CA VAL A 77 -11.26 -6.55 -13.35
C VAL A 77 -10.37 -6.88 -12.15
N PHE A 78 -10.56 -6.19 -11.02
CA PHE A 78 -9.70 -6.33 -9.84
C PHE A 78 -10.19 -7.39 -8.86
N GLY A 79 -11.47 -7.78 -8.89
CA GLY A 79 -12.02 -8.87 -8.08
C GLY A 79 -11.46 -10.24 -8.47
N MET A 80 -11.01 -10.40 -9.71
CA MET A 80 -10.31 -11.58 -10.20
C MET A 80 -8.83 -11.61 -9.82
N ALA A 81 -8.25 -10.47 -9.43
CA ALA A 81 -6.85 -10.40 -9.03
C ALA A 81 -6.64 -11.06 -7.67
N PRO A 82 -5.73 -12.04 -7.54
CA PRO A 82 -5.36 -12.57 -6.24
C PRO A 82 -4.90 -11.44 -5.30
N ARG A 83 -5.31 -11.48 -4.04
CA ARG A 83 -4.88 -10.48 -3.04
C ARG A 83 -3.36 -10.32 -2.96
N GLU A 84 -2.64 -11.40 -3.24
CA GLU A 84 -1.18 -11.42 -3.33
C GLU A 84 -0.65 -10.59 -4.49
N LEU A 85 -1.38 -10.52 -5.60
CA LEU A 85 -1.00 -9.69 -6.75
C LEU A 85 -1.07 -8.20 -6.39
N LEU A 86 -2.13 -7.76 -5.69
CA LEU A 86 -2.28 -6.39 -5.20
C LEU A 86 -1.20 -6.00 -4.18
N ARG A 87 -0.57 -6.97 -3.53
CA ARG A 87 0.58 -6.74 -2.62
C ARG A 87 1.91 -6.66 -3.36
N SER A 88 2.03 -7.34 -4.48
CA SER A 88 3.28 -7.47 -5.24
C SER A 88 3.41 -6.50 -6.41
N VAL A 89 2.31 -5.90 -6.84
CA VAL A 89 2.24 -4.91 -7.92
C VAL A 89 1.82 -3.58 -7.33
N SER A 90 2.62 -2.53 -7.52
CA SER A 90 2.30 -1.20 -7.01
C SER A 90 1.17 -0.53 -7.82
N LEU A 91 0.55 0.51 -7.28
CA LEU A 91 -0.42 1.33 -8.02
C LEU A 91 0.22 1.89 -9.31
N GLN A 92 1.47 2.37 -9.25
CA GLN A 92 2.18 2.89 -10.41
C GLN A 92 2.33 1.82 -11.51
N GLN A 93 2.71 0.60 -11.13
CA GLN A 93 2.82 -0.53 -12.07
C GLN A 93 1.46 -0.90 -12.66
N THR A 94 0.40 -0.87 -11.85
CA THR A 94 -0.98 -1.12 -12.31
C THR A 94 -1.43 -0.05 -13.31
N LEU A 95 -1.13 1.22 -13.08
CA LEU A 95 -1.44 2.29 -14.03
C LEU A 95 -0.65 2.15 -15.35
N GLN A 96 0.61 1.69 -15.30
CA GLN A 96 1.39 1.37 -16.49
C GLN A 96 0.76 0.21 -17.27
N LEU A 97 0.30 -0.84 -16.58
CA LEU A 97 -0.42 -1.96 -17.17
C LEU A 97 -1.69 -1.49 -17.89
N ILE A 98 -2.52 -0.68 -17.22
CA ILE A 98 -3.74 -0.11 -17.79
C ILE A 98 -3.40 0.71 -19.04
N LYS A 99 -2.41 1.59 -18.95
CA LYS A 99 -1.99 2.44 -20.06
C LYS A 99 -1.60 1.62 -21.29
N VAL A 100 -0.73 0.63 -21.13
CA VAL A 100 -0.28 -0.24 -22.23
C VAL A 100 -1.47 -1.01 -22.82
N THR A 101 -2.35 -1.55 -21.99
CA THR A 101 -3.54 -2.28 -22.45
C THR A 101 -4.46 -1.37 -23.27
N VAL A 102 -4.72 -0.16 -22.80
CA VAL A 102 -5.55 0.84 -23.50
C VAL A 102 -4.93 1.24 -24.84
N GLU A 103 -3.62 1.51 -24.86
CA GLU A 103 -2.90 1.85 -26.09
C GLU A 103 -3.00 0.74 -27.15
N VAL A 104 -2.92 -0.52 -26.75
CA VAL A 104 -3.11 -1.66 -27.67
C VAL A 104 -4.54 -1.71 -28.18
N VAL A 105 -5.53 -1.55 -27.31
CA VAL A 105 -6.95 -1.51 -27.73
C VAL A 105 -7.20 -0.34 -28.68
N GLU A 106 -6.69 0.86 -28.39
CA GLU A 106 -6.79 2.03 -29.27
C GLU A 106 -6.17 1.76 -30.65
N ASP A 107 -5.02 1.07 -30.70
CA ASP A 107 -4.37 0.71 -31.96
C ASP A 107 -5.27 -0.20 -32.82
N TYR A 108 -5.98 -1.15 -32.22
CA TYR A 108 -6.95 -2.01 -32.91
C TYR A 108 -8.22 -1.26 -33.32
N LEU A 109 -8.58 -0.20 -32.59
CA LEU A 109 -9.80 0.58 -32.81
C LEU A 109 -9.60 1.81 -33.71
N LYS A 110 -8.44 2.00 -34.35
CA LYS A 110 -8.14 3.19 -35.17
C LYS A 110 -9.19 3.49 -36.22
N ASP A 111 -9.65 2.45 -36.90
CA ASP A 111 -10.64 2.54 -37.97
C ASP A 111 -12.07 2.21 -37.52
N ALA A 112 -12.28 2.09 -36.22
CA ALA A 112 -13.58 1.81 -35.62
C ALA A 112 -14.48 3.06 -35.59
N PRO A 113 -15.81 2.89 -35.43
CA PRO A 113 -16.74 4.00 -35.25
C PRO A 113 -16.30 4.93 -34.09
N HIS A 114 -16.59 6.25 -34.27
CA HIS A 114 -16.20 7.26 -33.27
C HIS A 114 -16.70 6.95 -31.87
N GLU A 115 -17.93 6.47 -31.73
CA GLU A 115 -18.55 6.11 -30.46
C GLU A 115 -17.75 5.02 -29.71
N LEU A 116 -17.16 4.07 -30.43
CA LEU A 116 -16.34 3.02 -29.83
C LEU A 116 -14.98 3.58 -29.36
N ARG A 117 -14.39 4.47 -30.14
CA ARG A 117 -13.13 5.14 -29.77
C ARG A 117 -13.31 6.10 -28.58
N GLU A 118 -14.44 6.78 -28.50
CA GLU A 118 -14.80 7.58 -27.36
C GLU A 118 -15.07 6.70 -26.13
N GLY A 119 -15.75 5.56 -26.35
CA GLY A 119 -16.02 4.57 -25.30
C GLY A 119 -14.77 4.06 -24.61
N ILE A 120 -13.69 3.75 -25.33
CA ILE A 120 -12.45 3.28 -24.68
C ILE A 120 -11.81 4.38 -23.83
N LEU A 121 -11.91 5.65 -24.20
CA LEU A 121 -11.40 6.74 -23.38
C LEU A 121 -12.20 6.90 -22.09
N HIS A 122 -13.53 6.82 -22.16
CA HIS A 122 -14.36 6.83 -20.95
C HIS A 122 -14.06 5.63 -20.03
N TYR A 123 -14.00 4.44 -20.61
CA TYR A 123 -13.69 3.23 -19.87
C TYR A 123 -12.29 3.28 -19.24
N SER A 124 -11.27 3.77 -19.96
CA SER A 124 -9.90 3.87 -19.45
C SER A 124 -9.80 4.79 -18.24
N ARG A 125 -10.54 5.89 -18.24
CA ARG A 125 -10.65 6.79 -17.09
C ARG A 125 -11.28 6.08 -15.90
N ASP A 126 -12.40 5.40 -16.12
CA ASP A 126 -13.14 4.73 -15.05
C ASP A 126 -12.34 3.58 -14.43
N ILE A 127 -11.60 2.81 -15.25
CA ILE A 127 -10.74 1.74 -14.73
C ILE A 127 -9.52 2.29 -13.97
N ALA A 128 -8.97 3.44 -14.37
CA ALA A 128 -7.88 4.08 -13.64
C ALA A 128 -8.32 4.59 -12.27
N PHE A 129 -9.50 5.20 -12.16
CA PHE A 129 -10.08 5.59 -10.87
C PHE A 129 -10.42 4.38 -10.01
N ALA A 130 -10.94 3.30 -10.61
CA ALA A 130 -11.20 2.06 -9.90
C ALA A 130 -9.91 1.45 -9.32
N ALA A 131 -8.82 1.45 -10.07
CA ALA A 131 -7.51 1.03 -9.58
C ALA A 131 -7.07 1.87 -8.37
N ALA A 132 -7.17 3.20 -8.47
CA ALA A 132 -6.82 4.10 -7.37
C ALA A 132 -7.66 3.81 -6.11
N ASP A 133 -8.96 3.59 -6.22
CA ASP A 133 -9.85 3.27 -5.11
C ASP A 133 -9.48 1.92 -4.44
N VAL A 134 -9.21 0.89 -5.23
CA VAL A 134 -8.79 -0.42 -4.70
C VAL A 134 -7.49 -0.32 -3.91
N TYR A 135 -6.50 0.41 -4.44
CA TYR A 135 -5.23 0.60 -3.75
C TYR A 135 -5.34 1.50 -2.52
N ALA A 136 -6.18 2.54 -2.55
CA ALA A 136 -6.45 3.39 -1.40
C ALA A 136 -7.08 2.58 -0.26
N ARG A 137 -8.13 1.80 -0.53
CA ARG A 137 -8.77 0.93 0.47
C ARG A 137 -7.82 -0.12 1.04
N ALA A 138 -6.96 -0.70 0.18
CA ALA A 138 -5.96 -1.67 0.63
C ALA A 138 -4.90 -1.01 1.54
N ALA A 139 -4.53 0.24 1.28
CA ALA A 139 -3.62 1.01 2.12
C ALA A 139 -4.26 1.39 3.47
N GLU A 140 -5.52 1.85 3.45
CA GLU A 140 -6.30 2.16 4.67
C GLU A 140 -6.47 0.92 5.55
N ALA A 141 -6.82 -0.22 4.96
CA ALA A 141 -6.97 -1.48 5.69
C ALA A 141 -5.66 -1.93 6.32
N ARG A 142 -4.51 -1.73 5.65
CA ARG A 142 -3.18 -2.00 6.22
C ARG A 142 -2.87 -1.06 7.37
N GLY A 143 -3.10 0.24 7.20
CA GLY A 143 -2.87 1.23 8.25
C GLY A 143 -3.65 0.93 9.53
N LEU A 144 -4.92 0.51 9.42
CA LEU A 144 -5.74 0.09 10.56
C LEU A 144 -5.21 -1.19 11.22
N TRP A 145 -4.72 -2.14 10.42
CA TRP A 145 -4.13 -3.38 10.93
C TRP A 145 -2.84 -3.09 11.68
N ASP A 146 -1.95 -2.28 11.10
CA ASP A 146 -0.68 -1.90 11.71
C ASP A 146 -0.90 -1.14 13.03
N ALA A 147 -1.85 -0.22 13.07
CA ALA A 147 -2.20 0.51 14.28
C ALA A 147 -2.74 -0.41 15.41
N ARG A 148 -3.56 -1.41 15.06
CA ARG A 148 -4.05 -2.40 16.04
C ARG A 148 -2.93 -3.30 16.55
N LEU A 149 -2.07 -3.77 15.65
CA LEU A 149 -0.92 -4.60 16.02
C LEU A 149 0.04 -3.81 16.92
N GLU A 150 0.32 -2.55 16.58
CA GLU A 150 1.17 -1.67 17.37
C GLU A 150 0.61 -1.45 18.78
N ALA A 151 -0.69 -1.18 18.90
CA ALA A 151 -1.35 -1.02 20.19
C ALA A 151 -1.23 -2.29 21.07
N LEU A 152 -1.44 -3.47 20.48
CA LEU A 152 -1.28 -4.74 21.18
C LEU A 152 0.17 -4.98 21.62
N VAL A 153 1.14 -4.66 20.78
CA VAL A 153 2.57 -4.80 21.10
C VAL A 153 2.97 -3.87 22.25
N VAL A 154 2.56 -2.59 22.18
CA VAL A 154 2.83 -1.63 23.27
C VAL A 154 2.18 -2.10 24.58
N ASP A 155 0.95 -2.58 24.53
CA ASP A 155 0.25 -3.11 25.69
C ASP A 155 0.96 -4.32 26.32
N SER A 156 1.44 -5.26 25.48
CA SER A 156 2.25 -6.40 25.94
C SER A 156 3.57 -5.96 26.58
N ILE A 157 4.24 -4.95 26.03
CA ILE A 157 5.46 -4.36 26.61
C ILE A 157 5.17 -3.74 27.97
N LEU A 158 4.09 -2.99 28.10
CA LEU A 158 3.74 -2.30 29.34
C LEU A 158 3.30 -3.25 30.44
N SER A 159 2.53 -4.29 30.10
CA SER A 159 2.09 -5.32 31.06
C SER A 159 3.22 -6.27 31.44
N GLY A 160 4.27 -6.37 30.63
CA GLY A 160 5.35 -7.36 30.82
C GLY A 160 4.94 -8.77 30.43
N GLU A 161 3.88 -8.90 29.65
CA GLU A 161 3.43 -10.18 29.10
C GLU A 161 4.20 -10.48 27.81
N TYR A 162 5.27 -11.26 27.96
CA TYR A 162 6.06 -11.72 26.81
C TYR A 162 5.61 -13.10 26.37
N ASP A 163 5.03 -13.16 25.18
CA ASP A 163 4.82 -14.42 24.48
C ASP A 163 5.95 -14.65 23.44
N GLN A 164 6.04 -15.87 22.93
CA GLN A 164 7.05 -16.25 21.93
C GLN A 164 6.85 -15.51 20.58
N GLU A 165 5.69 -14.92 20.35
CA GLU A 165 5.34 -14.22 19.11
C GLU A 165 5.65 -12.72 19.17
N LEU A 166 5.87 -12.15 20.36
CA LEU A 166 6.10 -10.72 20.53
C LEU A 166 7.28 -10.18 19.67
N PRO A 167 8.45 -10.84 19.61
CA PRO A 167 9.54 -10.40 18.75
C PRO A 167 9.16 -10.36 17.26
N SER A 168 8.40 -11.35 16.80
CA SER A 168 7.92 -11.41 15.41
C SER A 168 6.92 -10.30 15.09
N ARG A 169 6.04 -9.96 16.04
CA ARG A 169 5.08 -8.85 15.90
C ARG A 169 5.80 -7.50 15.87
N ILE A 170 6.80 -7.30 16.71
CA ILE A 170 7.63 -6.09 16.75
C ILE A 170 8.37 -5.93 15.42
N ALA A 171 8.98 -7.01 14.90
CA ALA A 171 9.65 -6.99 13.60
C ALA A 171 8.66 -6.71 12.44
N ALA A 172 7.43 -7.23 12.50
CA ALA A 172 6.39 -6.97 11.51
C ALA A 172 5.95 -5.50 11.44
N LEU A 173 6.12 -4.75 12.54
CA LEU A 173 5.90 -3.30 12.61
C LEU A 173 7.07 -2.46 12.06
N GLY A 174 8.13 -3.13 11.55
CA GLY A 174 9.29 -2.46 10.98
C GLY A 174 10.36 -2.08 12.01
N TRP A 175 10.29 -2.61 13.22
CA TRP A 175 11.33 -2.42 14.22
C TRP A 175 12.61 -3.15 13.81
N THR A 176 13.68 -2.42 13.62
CA THR A 176 15.00 -2.94 13.23
C THR A 176 16.06 -2.72 14.31
N GLY A 177 15.71 -1.95 15.35
CA GLY A 177 16.65 -1.55 16.40
C GLY A 177 17.13 -2.71 17.25
N HIS A 178 18.44 -2.82 17.40
CA HIS A 178 19.13 -3.75 18.29
C HIS A 178 19.86 -3.02 19.43
N GLY A 179 19.63 -1.71 19.56
CA GLY A 179 20.25 -0.86 20.56
C GLY A 179 19.40 -0.63 21.80
N GLU A 180 19.86 0.31 22.62
CA GLU A 180 19.15 0.74 23.82
C GLU A 180 17.73 1.22 23.52
N VAL A 181 16.84 0.97 24.45
CA VAL A 181 15.42 1.31 24.37
C VAL A 181 15.02 2.09 25.62
N CYS A 182 14.21 3.11 25.47
CA CYS A 182 13.51 3.75 26.59
C CYS A 182 12.01 3.89 26.29
N VAL A 183 11.22 4.10 27.33
CA VAL A 183 9.80 4.34 27.24
C VAL A 183 9.51 5.74 27.73
N ILE A 184 8.81 6.53 26.93
CA ILE A 184 8.37 7.88 27.24
C ILE A 184 6.86 7.85 27.48
N VAL A 185 6.41 8.39 28.58
CA VAL A 185 4.98 8.47 28.94
C VAL A 185 4.61 9.91 29.26
N GLY A 186 3.62 10.42 28.58
CA GLY A 186 3.09 11.76 28.80
C GLY A 186 1.59 11.83 28.58
N THR A 187 1.00 13.01 28.75
CA THR A 187 -0.41 13.22 28.45
C THR A 187 -0.67 13.04 26.95
N SER A 188 -1.73 12.32 26.59
CA SER A 188 -2.13 12.19 25.19
C SER A 188 -2.74 13.52 24.70
N PRO A 189 -2.32 14.05 23.55
CA PRO A 189 -3.00 15.15 22.90
C PRO A 189 -4.40 14.70 22.42
N ARG A 190 -5.26 15.66 22.05
CA ARG A 190 -6.59 15.33 21.51
C ARG A 190 -6.51 14.51 20.22
N MET A 191 -5.47 14.72 19.44
CA MET A 191 -5.19 13.98 18.21
C MET A 191 -3.70 13.66 18.17
N VAL A 192 -3.35 12.38 18.14
CA VAL A 192 -1.96 11.91 18.07
C VAL A 192 -1.54 11.86 16.61
N ASP A 193 -0.52 12.63 16.25
CA ASP A 193 0.13 12.54 14.92
C ASP A 193 1.27 11.51 14.96
N VAL A 194 0.90 10.25 14.78
CA VAL A 194 1.85 9.13 14.76
C VAL A 194 2.89 9.29 13.65
N ASP A 195 2.52 9.88 12.52
CA ASP A 195 3.44 10.09 11.40
C ASP A 195 4.48 11.17 11.72
N ALA A 196 4.11 12.21 12.44
CA ALA A 196 5.06 13.21 12.93
C ALA A 196 6.06 12.57 13.91
N ILE A 197 5.57 11.77 14.87
CA ILE A 197 6.42 11.04 15.82
C ILE A 197 7.42 10.15 15.07
N ARG A 198 6.96 9.39 14.09
CA ARG A 198 7.80 8.50 13.27
C ARG A 198 8.81 9.27 12.41
N ARG A 199 8.44 10.44 11.87
CA ARG A 199 9.37 11.28 11.11
C ARG A 199 10.49 11.80 12.00
N THR A 200 10.15 12.34 13.17
CA THR A 200 11.13 12.83 14.16
C THR A 200 12.08 11.71 14.58
N ALA A 201 11.54 10.55 14.95
CA ALA A 201 12.36 9.39 15.32
C ALA A 201 13.35 8.97 14.23
N ARG A 202 12.92 8.95 12.97
CA ARG A 202 13.81 8.62 11.85
C ARG A 202 14.96 9.61 11.67
N HIS A 203 14.71 10.90 11.92
CA HIS A 203 15.78 11.91 11.88
C HIS A 203 16.84 11.68 12.93
N HIS A 204 16.48 11.07 14.06
CA HIS A 204 17.38 10.71 15.14
C HIS A 204 17.87 9.25 15.10
N ASN A 205 17.75 8.60 13.96
CA ASN A 205 18.15 7.20 13.74
C ASN A 205 17.58 6.23 14.80
N THR A 206 16.29 6.37 15.10
CA THR A 206 15.57 5.54 16.07
C THR A 206 14.31 4.95 15.46
N ASP A 207 13.90 3.79 16.00
CA ASP A 207 12.57 3.20 15.80
C ASP A 207 11.64 3.60 16.93
N VAL A 208 10.35 3.72 16.65
CA VAL A 208 9.32 4.00 17.65
C VAL A 208 8.13 3.08 17.51
N LEU A 209 7.54 2.72 18.67
CA LEU A 209 6.19 2.16 18.79
C LEU A 209 5.35 3.13 19.60
N VAL A 210 4.14 3.40 19.13
CA VAL A 210 3.24 4.40 19.71
C VAL A 210 1.98 3.72 20.19
N GLY A 211 1.59 4.00 21.43
CA GLY A 211 0.36 3.51 22.01
C GLY A 211 -0.34 4.59 22.86
N VAL A 212 -1.66 4.49 22.96
CA VAL A 212 -2.45 5.35 23.82
C VAL A 212 -3.16 4.49 24.85
N GLN A 213 -2.92 4.78 26.13
CA GLN A 213 -3.58 4.11 27.24
C GLN A 213 -4.37 5.14 28.06
N GLY A 214 -5.70 5.12 27.94
CA GLY A 214 -6.56 6.11 28.56
C GLY A 214 -6.23 7.51 28.06
N ASN A 215 -5.72 8.37 28.95
CA ASN A 215 -5.28 9.72 28.62
C ASN A 215 -3.75 9.86 28.48
N ARG A 216 -3.02 8.76 28.42
CA ARG A 216 -1.56 8.73 28.30
C ARG A 216 -1.14 8.32 26.92
N LEU A 217 -0.20 9.08 26.35
CA LEU A 217 0.57 8.70 25.16
C LEU A 217 1.83 8.01 25.63
N VAL A 218 2.08 6.84 25.08
CA VAL A 218 3.26 6.01 25.36
C VAL A 218 4.06 5.88 24.07
N VAL A 219 5.34 6.21 24.10
CA VAL A 219 6.25 6.06 22.99
C VAL A 219 7.43 5.20 23.44
N VAL A 220 7.57 4.04 22.83
CA VAL A 220 8.74 3.17 23.00
C VAL A 220 9.75 3.58 21.94
N VAL A 221 10.94 4.02 22.35
CA VAL A 221 11.99 4.52 21.45
C VAL A 221 13.19 3.59 21.52
N GLY A 222 13.67 3.12 20.38
CA GLY A 222 14.84 2.26 20.31
C GLY A 222 15.84 2.72 19.27
N ARG A 223 17.13 2.61 19.61
CA ARG A 223 18.21 2.94 18.69
C ARG A 223 18.29 1.96 17.54
N ARG A 224 18.54 2.50 16.35
CA ARG A 224 19.06 1.72 15.24
C ARG A 224 20.57 1.66 15.37
N ILE A 225 21.13 0.46 15.27
CA ILE A 225 22.57 0.27 15.16
C ILE A 225 22.85 0.02 13.69
N ASP A 226 23.33 1.04 12.99
CA ASP A 226 23.90 0.90 11.66
C ASP A 226 25.40 0.64 11.81
N GLU A 227 25.97 -0.25 11.01
CA GLU A 227 27.40 -0.64 11.04
C GLU A 227 28.35 0.54 10.81
N ASP A 228 27.84 1.65 10.27
CA ASP A 228 28.61 2.87 9.95
C ASP A 228 28.59 3.95 11.06
N THR A 229 27.80 3.78 12.13
CA THR A 229 27.61 4.84 13.15
C THR A 229 28.45 4.58 14.39
N SER A 230 29.77 4.66 14.27
CA SER A 230 30.68 4.48 15.42
C SER A 230 31.03 5.76 16.17
N HIS A 231 30.57 6.95 15.76
CA HIS A 231 30.98 8.22 16.38
C HIS A 231 29.77 9.19 16.46
N ASP A 232 29.34 9.52 17.65
CA ASP A 232 28.26 10.41 18.10
C ASP A 232 26.88 9.74 18.21
N VAL A 233 26.76 8.94 19.26
CA VAL A 233 25.46 8.38 19.65
C VAL A 233 24.73 9.42 20.50
N GLU A 234 23.70 10.05 19.91
CA GLU A 234 22.85 11.02 20.59
C GLU A 234 22.14 10.38 21.80
N PRO A 235 22.10 10.99 22.99
CA PRO A 235 21.38 10.45 24.15
C PRO A 235 19.88 10.27 23.86
N LEU A 236 19.25 9.21 24.40
CA LEU A 236 17.80 9.00 24.25
C LEU A 236 16.97 10.14 24.85
N ASP A 237 17.51 10.87 25.82
CA ASP A 237 16.89 12.06 26.40
C ASP A 237 16.75 13.22 25.40
N ASP A 238 17.65 13.35 24.44
CA ASP A 238 17.58 14.37 23.40
C ASP A 238 16.47 14.05 22.39
N ILE A 239 16.28 12.78 22.11
CA ILE A 239 15.17 12.31 21.30
C ILE A 239 13.83 12.56 22.00
N ALA A 240 13.77 12.34 23.32
CA ALA A 240 12.58 12.64 24.11
C ALA A 240 12.22 14.14 24.04
N ARG A 241 13.24 15.03 24.07
CA ARG A 241 13.02 16.46 23.87
C ARG A 241 12.54 16.82 22.47
N ALA A 242 13.05 16.14 21.45
CA ALA A 242 12.60 16.32 20.07
C ALA A 242 11.14 15.87 19.86
N LEU A 243 10.61 15.01 20.71
CA LEU A 243 9.23 14.54 20.72
C LEU A 243 8.30 15.34 21.63
N ASP A 244 8.76 16.39 22.32
CA ASP A 244 7.99 17.18 23.28
C ASP A 244 6.64 17.66 22.70
N ASP A 245 6.65 18.22 21.51
CA ASP A 245 5.47 18.72 20.81
C ASP A 245 4.43 17.61 20.46
N SER A 246 4.81 16.35 20.60
CA SER A 246 3.92 15.23 20.32
C SER A 246 3.01 14.87 21.51
N PHE A 247 3.34 15.35 22.70
CA PHE A 247 2.57 15.15 23.91
C PHE A 247 1.56 16.27 24.15
N GLY A 248 0.49 15.95 24.89
CA GLY A 248 -0.47 16.94 25.36
C GLY A 248 0.12 17.81 26.48
N PRO A 249 -0.67 18.78 26.97
CA PRO A 249 -0.21 19.68 28.02
C PRO A 249 0.16 18.94 29.30
N GLY A 250 1.31 19.30 29.88
CA GLY A 250 1.85 18.70 31.09
C GLY A 250 3.28 18.23 30.92
N THR A 251 3.75 17.46 31.87
CA THR A 251 5.07 16.84 31.84
C THR A 251 5.00 15.44 31.26
N TYR A 252 6.02 15.05 30.54
CA TYR A 252 6.27 13.66 30.21
C TYR A 252 7.41 13.09 31.04
N VAL A 253 7.45 11.81 31.21
CA VAL A 253 8.49 11.08 31.95
C VAL A 253 9.21 10.15 31.01
N VAL A 254 10.53 10.18 31.07
CA VAL A 254 11.41 9.28 30.31
C VAL A 254 11.88 8.19 31.26
N GLY A 255 11.54 6.95 30.96
CA GLY A 255 12.05 5.81 31.71
C GLY A 255 13.54 5.56 31.41
N PRO A 256 14.24 4.83 32.28
CA PRO A 256 15.65 4.53 32.09
C PRO A 256 15.89 3.74 30.80
N ALA A 257 17.02 3.99 30.15
CA ALA A 257 17.45 3.20 29.00
C ALA A 257 17.72 1.73 29.42
N VAL A 258 17.22 0.81 28.61
CA VAL A 258 17.40 -0.65 28.79
C VAL A 258 18.03 -1.25 27.52
N PRO A 259 18.74 -2.39 27.62
CA PRO A 259 19.53 -2.92 26.50
C PRO A 259 18.74 -3.33 25.27
N ALA A 260 17.47 -3.74 25.44
CA ALA A 260 16.66 -4.26 24.35
C ALA A 260 15.17 -3.99 24.57
N VAL A 261 14.39 -4.07 23.49
CA VAL A 261 12.93 -3.87 23.54
C VAL A 261 12.22 -4.89 24.45
N VAL A 262 12.75 -6.08 24.62
CA VAL A 262 12.23 -7.09 25.56
C VAL A 262 12.36 -6.64 27.02
N ASP A 263 13.28 -5.75 27.34
CA ASP A 263 13.45 -5.17 28.67
C ASP A 263 12.65 -3.87 28.87
N ALA A 264 11.93 -3.39 27.85
CA ALA A 264 11.22 -2.12 27.88
C ALA A 264 10.19 -2.01 29.00
N VAL A 265 9.68 -3.14 29.52
CA VAL A 265 8.81 -3.17 30.72
C VAL A 265 9.48 -2.51 31.92
N LYS A 266 10.79 -2.63 32.08
CA LYS A 266 11.51 -2.01 33.20
C LYS A 266 11.54 -0.48 33.06
N SER A 267 11.77 -0.01 31.82
CA SER A 267 11.69 1.41 31.48
C SER A 267 10.27 1.96 31.67
N ALA A 268 9.27 1.24 31.18
CA ALA A 268 7.87 1.61 31.32
C ALA A 268 7.40 1.75 32.78
N LYS A 269 7.76 0.80 33.63
CA LYS A 269 7.41 0.82 35.07
C LYS A 269 7.99 2.00 35.82
N ALA A 270 9.12 2.54 35.36
CA ALA A 270 9.73 3.70 35.95
C ALA A 270 9.12 5.02 35.41
N ALA A 271 8.49 4.98 34.23
CA ALA A 271 7.86 6.12 33.57
C ALA A 271 6.34 6.25 33.89
N LEU A 272 5.67 5.17 34.32
CA LEU A 272 4.24 5.14 34.67
C LEU A 272 3.97 5.61 36.09
#